data_d94339c2a1c0677454738a39d2643009
#
_entry.id   d94339c2a1c0677454738a39d2643009
#
_cell.length_a   1.000
_cell.length_b   1.000
_cell.length_c   1.000
_cell.angle_alpha   90.00
_cell.angle_beta   90.00
_cell.angle_gamma   90.00
#
_symmetry.space_group_name_H-M   'P 1'
#
loop_
_entity.id
_entity.type
_entity.pdbx_description
1 polymer ?
#
loop_
_entity_poly.entity_id
_entity_poly.type
_entity_poly.pdbx_seq_one_letter_code
_entity_poly.pdbx_strand_id
1 'polypeptide(L)'
;RISYPNGYEDAFLGYYNAIFGPFKKFVIAGINKIKNLPIDVICCSHGPVLTKGNRLEYALQKYLEWSAPVKNEVTTIPIFYCSAYGCTEKCAYAIADGIKSVISNACVEVLDINSNDSSTLASKINSCDGFAVGSPTLNADAVAPVSNLLNCIDAINCKKKPALAFGSYGWSGEAVPNLNSKMNTLKLNVFEGGFKFQFVPSETDLKNAFEVGKKFAEMF
;
A
#
# COMPACT_ATOMS: atom_id res chain seq x y z
N ARG A 1 22.82 22.25 -29.79
CA ARG A 1 21.48 21.69 -29.46
C ARG A 1 21.66 20.49 -28.55
N ILE A 2 21.11 20.51 -27.34
CA ILE A 2 21.12 19.33 -26.47
C ILE A 2 20.07 18.36 -27.05
N SER A 3 20.51 17.18 -27.50
CA SER A 3 19.62 16.10 -27.94
C SER A 3 19.45 15.08 -26.81
N TYR A 4 18.25 14.55 -26.68
CA TYR A 4 17.94 13.52 -25.69
C TYR A 4 17.93 12.16 -26.41
N PRO A 5 18.55 11.12 -25.84
CA PRO A 5 18.61 9.80 -26.46
C PRO A 5 17.22 9.14 -26.53
N ASN A 6 17.07 8.19 -27.45
CA ASN A 6 15.89 7.32 -27.49
C ASN A 6 15.75 6.59 -26.14
N GLY A 7 14.54 6.49 -25.62
CA GLY A 7 14.28 5.88 -24.30
C GLY A 7 14.52 6.81 -23.13
N TYR A 8 14.80 8.10 -23.34
CA TYR A 8 14.99 9.08 -22.26
C TYR A 8 13.80 9.12 -21.31
N GLU A 9 12.58 9.09 -21.82
CA GLU A 9 11.36 9.20 -20.98
C GLU A 9 11.23 8.00 -20.04
N ASP A 10 11.49 6.79 -20.53
CA ASP A 10 11.43 5.58 -19.70
C ASP A 10 12.52 5.59 -18.64
N ALA A 11 13.73 5.99 -19.00
CA ALA A 11 14.85 6.13 -18.06
C ALA A 11 14.57 7.22 -17.02
N PHE A 12 13.96 8.34 -17.41
CA PHE A 12 13.62 9.45 -16.55
C PHE A 12 12.55 9.04 -15.52
N LEU A 13 11.49 8.36 -15.96
CA LEU A 13 10.47 7.81 -15.06
C LEU A 13 11.05 6.70 -14.18
N GLY A 14 11.86 5.81 -14.73
CA GLY A 14 12.52 4.74 -13.99
C GLY A 14 13.42 5.27 -12.88
N TYR A 15 14.23 6.29 -13.17
CA TYR A 15 15.05 6.97 -12.18
C TYR A 15 14.21 7.65 -11.09
N TYR A 16 13.15 8.37 -11.50
CA TYR A 16 12.23 8.98 -10.53
C TYR A 16 11.64 7.94 -9.59
N ASN A 17 11.09 6.84 -10.11
CA ASN A 17 10.45 5.79 -9.32
C ASN A 17 11.44 5.14 -8.33
N ALA A 18 12.67 4.88 -8.77
CA ALA A 18 13.68 4.23 -7.95
C ALA A 18 14.23 5.14 -6.83
N ILE A 19 14.39 6.44 -7.09
CA ILE A 19 15.10 7.35 -6.19
C ILE A 19 14.14 8.30 -5.46
N PHE A 20 13.18 8.90 -6.16
CA PHE A 20 12.30 9.94 -5.62
C PHE A 20 10.89 9.46 -5.31
N GLY A 21 10.45 8.35 -5.90
CA GLY A 21 9.13 7.76 -5.66
C GLY A 21 8.76 7.62 -4.18
N PRO A 22 9.68 7.14 -3.31
CA PRO A 22 9.45 7.09 -1.86
C PRO A 22 9.38 8.47 -1.18
N PHE A 23 9.85 9.53 -1.84
CA PHE A 23 10.03 10.86 -1.24
C PHE A 23 9.13 11.95 -1.84
N LYS A 24 8.00 11.59 -2.43
CA LYS A 24 7.08 12.48 -3.17
C LYS A 24 6.82 13.83 -2.50
N LYS A 25 6.49 13.84 -1.20
CA LYS A 25 6.26 15.10 -0.45
C LYS A 25 7.47 16.02 -0.40
N PHE A 26 8.68 15.45 -0.36
CA PHE A 26 9.91 16.24 -0.35
C PHE A 26 10.25 16.78 -1.73
N VAL A 27 9.91 16.05 -2.80
CA VAL A 27 10.00 16.53 -4.19
C VAL A 27 9.12 17.75 -4.37
N ILE A 28 7.84 17.68 -3.98
CA ILE A 28 6.91 18.81 -4.05
C ILE A 28 7.46 20.02 -3.26
N ALA A 29 7.92 19.79 -2.02
CA ALA A 29 8.48 20.83 -1.19
C ALA A 29 9.74 21.45 -1.82
N GLY A 30 10.62 20.64 -2.40
CA GLY A 30 11.83 21.10 -3.10
C GLY A 30 11.50 21.97 -4.31
N ILE A 31 10.60 21.49 -5.19
CA ILE A 31 10.18 22.24 -6.38
C ILE A 31 9.51 23.57 -5.98
N ASN A 32 8.66 23.58 -4.95
CA ASN A 32 8.02 24.79 -4.46
C ASN A 32 9.02 25.85 -3.95
N LYS A 33 10.18 25.45 -3.46
CA LYS A 33 11.24 26.39 -3.06
C LYS A 33 11.94 27.05 -4.25
N ILE A 34 12.07 26.33 -5.37
CA ILE A 34 12.83 26.81 -6.53
C ILE A 34 11.97 27.38 -7.65
N LYS A 35 10.65 27.11 -7.70
CA LYS A 35 9.77 27.47 -8.80
C LYS A 35 9.74 28.96 -9.16
N ASN A 36 10.04 29.84 -8.22
CA ASN A 36 10.06 31.29 -8.40
C ASN A 36 11.48 31.86 -8.61
N LEU A 37 12.50 31.00 -8.65
CA LEU A 37 13.86 31.43 -8.91
C LEU A 37 14.09 31.58 -10.42
N PRO A 38 14.92 32.55 -10.84
CA PRO A 38 15.26 32.74 -12.26
C PRO A 38 16.29 31.70 -12.71
N ILE A 39 15.81 30.44 -12.88
CA ILE A 39 16.68 29.33 -13.26
C ILE A 39 16.68 29.16 -14.78
N ASP A 40 17.82 29.28 -15.41
CA ASP A 40 18.00 29.03 -16.83
C ASP A 40 18.55 27.63 -17.13
N VAL A 41 19.29 27.04 -16.18
CA VAL A 41 19.95 25.73 -16.35
C VAL A 41 19.92 24.95 -15.04
N ILE A 42 19.63 23.65 -15.13
CA ILE A 42 19.82 22.69 -14.04
C ILE A 42 20.83 21.64 -14.50
N CYS A 43 21.94 21.54 -13.77
CA CYS A 43 22.96 20.49 -13.98
C CYS A 43 22.67 19.33 -13.02
N CYS A 44 22.10 18.26 -13.54
CA CYS A 44 21.72 17.10 -12.75
C CYS A 44 22.99 16.27 -12.40
N SER A 45 23.00 15.67 -11.21
CA SER A 45 24.04 14.69 -10.83
C SER A 45 23.97 13.43 -11.70
N HIS A 46 22.77 13.07 -12.13
CA HIS A 46 22.50 11.95 -13.02
C HIS A 46 21.53 12.42 -14.12
N GLY A 47 21.89 12.18 -15.38
CA GLY A 47 21.11 12.59 -16.53
C GLY A 47 21.64 13.83 -17.25
N PRO A 48 20.97 14.27 -18.30
CA PRO A 48 21.38 15.41 -19.10
C PRO A 48 21.16 16.75 -18.39
N VAL A 49 21.87 17.77 -18.85
CA VAL A 49 21.63 19.15 -18.44
C VAL A 49 20.24 19.60 -18.95
N LEU A 50 19.46 20.22 -18.08
CA LEU A 50 18.14 20.74 -18.39
C LEU A 50 18.23 22.25 -18.57
N THR A 51 17.73 22.76 -19.71
CA THR A 51 17.76 24.20 -20.01
C THR A 51 16.36 24.74 -20.20
N LYS A 52 16.19 26.02 -19.83
CA LYS A 52 14.96 26.77 -20.02
C LYS A 52 14.52 26.79 -21.50
N GLY A 53 13.22 26.65 -21.75
CA GLY A 53 12.66 26.54 -23.08
C GLY A 53 12.94 25.22 -23.79
N ASN A 54 13.52 24.23 -23.07
CA ASN A 54 13.72 22.87 -23.57
C ASN A 54 13.12 21.86 -22.57
N ARG A 55 13.92 21.23 -21.72
CA ARG A 55 13.46 20.14 -20.83
C ARG A 55 13.31 20.58 -19.36
N LEU A 56 13.71 21.79 -18.98
CA LEU A 56 13.69 22.22 -17.59
C LEU A 56 12.25 22.27 -17.05
N GLU A 57 11.38 23.01 -17.71
CA GLU A 57 9.98 23.15 -17.31
C GLU A 57 9.25 21.81 -17.36
N TYR A 58 9.48 21.03 -18.41
CA TYR A 58 8.93 19.69 -18.57
C TYR A 58 9.33 18.77 -17.40
N ALA A 59 10.61 18.74 -17.04
CA ALA A 59 11.10 17.91 -15.96
C ALA A 59 10.50 18.30 -14.59
N LEU A 60 10.41 19.60 -14.30
CA LEU A 60 9.78 20.08 -13.06
C LEU A 60 8.29 19.72 -13.02
N GLN A 61 7.59 19.87 -14.15
CA GLN A 61 6.18 19.49 -14.26
C GLN A 61 5.98 17.99 -14.04
N LYS A 62 6.79 17.15 -14.70
CA LYS A 62 6.70 15.68 -14.54
C LYS A 62 6.97 15.24 -13.10
N TYR A 63 7.97 15.83 -12.44
CA TYR A 63 8.22 15.57 -11.04
C TYR A 63 7.04 15.96 -10.13
N LEU A 64 6.35 17.06 -10.41
CA LEU A 64 5.12 17.42 -9.69
C LEU A 64 3.98 16.45 -9.98
N GLU A 65 3.75 16.09 -11.24
CA GLU A 65 2.72 15.13 -11.65
C GLU A 65 2.93 13.76 -10.96
N TRP A 66 4.13 13.21 -11.05
CA TRP A 66 4.46 11.91 -10.44
C TRP A 66 4.47 11.93 -8.91
N SER A 67 4.71 13.11 -8.32
CA SER A 67 4.70 13.28 -6.86
C SER A 67 3.32 13.62 -6.32
N ALA A 68 2.35 13.96 -7.16
CA ALA A 68 1.00 14.29 -6.72
C ALA A 68 0.43 13.15 -5.85
N PRO A 69 -0.24 13.49 -4.73
CA PRO A 69 -0.91 12.49 -3.92
C PRO A 69 -1.93 11.72 -4.78
N VAL A 70 -1.90 10.42 -4.71
CA VAL A 70 -2.98 9.60 -5.28
C VAL A 70 -4.23 9.89 -4.45
N LYS A 71 -5.26 10.42 -5.09
CA LYS A 71 -6.56 10.60 -4.49
C LYS A 71 -7.51 9.68 -5.22
N ASN A 72 -7.93 8.63 -4.55
CA ASN A 72 -8.94 7.74 -5.08
C ASN A 72 -10.30 8.46 -5.08
N GLU A 73 -11.03 8.40 -6.18
CA GLU A 73 -12.40 8.95 -6.26
C GLU A 73 -13.36 8.13 -5.37
N VAL A 74 -13.06 6.85 -5.21
CA VAL A 74 -13.78 5.90 -4.38
C VAL A 74 -12.80 5.32 -3.37
N THR A 75 -13.19 5.26 -2.10
CA THR A 75 -12.36 4.66 -1.05
C THR A 75 -12.02 3.21 -1.41
N THR A 76 -10.74 2.91 -1.55
CA THR A 76 -10.24 1.61 -2.01
C THR A 76 -9.58 0.86 -0.85
N ILE A 77 -10.13 -0.31 -0.51
CA ILE A 77 -9.73 -1.11 0.65
C ILE A 77 -9.54 -2.57 0.22
N PRO A 78 -8.39 -2.97 -0.33
CA PRO A 78 -8.12 -4.36 -0.62
C PRO A 78 -7.91 -5.17 0.66
N ILE A 79 -8.37 -6.43 0.62
CA ILE A 79 -8.15 -7.43 1.66
C ILE A 79 -7.30 -8.54 1.05
N PHE A 80 -6.04 -8.61 1.45
CA PHE A 80 -5.10 -9.61 1.00
C PHE A 80 -5.10 -10.79 1.96
N TYR A 81 -5.11 -12.00 1.46
CA TYR A 81 -5.05 -13.17 2.33
C TYR A 81 -4.24 -14.32 1.72
N CYS A 82 -3.72 -15.16 2.61
CA CYS A 82 -3.37 -16.55 2.30
C CYS A 82 -4.27 -17.46 3.11
N SER A 83 -4.72 -18.55 2.52
CA SER A 83 -5.53 -19.54 3.20
C SER A 83 -5.07 -20.95 2.83
N ALA A 84 -4.78 -21.78 3.84
CA ALA A 84 -4.39 -23.18 3.62
C ALA A 84 -5.60 -24.08 3.38
N TYR A 85 -6.71 -23.80 4.07
CA TYR A 85 -7.91 -24.66 4.09
C TYR A 85 -9.21 -23.85 3.91
N GLY A 86 -9.16 -22.67 3.31
CA GLY A 86 -10.32 -21.81 3.12
C GLY A 86 -10.79 -21.06 4.38
N CYS A 87 -10.15 -21.25 5.54
CA CYS A 87 -10.62 -20.66 6.79
C CYS A 87 -10.36 -19.15 6.86
N THR A 88 -9.15 -18.69 6.54
CA THR A 88 -8.79 -17.27 6.49
C THR A 88 -9.58 -16.56 5.41
N GLU A 89 -9.83 -17.20 4.27
CA GLU A 89 -10.64 -16.70 3.17
C GLU A 89 -12.06 -16.34 3.61
N LYS A 90 -12.76 -17.25 4.32
CA LYS A 90 -14.12 -16.99 4.82
C LYS A 90 -14.20 -15.73 5.68
N CYS A 91 -13.21 -15.53 6.55
CA CYS A 91 -13.14 -14.33 7.37
C CYS A 91 -12.79 -13.08 6.56
N ALA A 92 -11.97 -13.20 5.50
CA ALA A 92 -11.70 -12.08 4.59
C ALA A 92 -12.99 -11.56 3.94
N TYR A 93 -13.87 -12.45 3.47
CA TYR A 93 -15.17 -12.05 2.92
C TYR A 93 -16.10 -11.44 3.99
N ALA A 94 -16.16 -12.01 5.20
CA ALA A 94 -16.97 -11.44 6.28
C ALA A 94 -16.50 -10.03 6.68
N ILE A 95 -15.16 -9.79 6.73
CA ILE A 95 -14.59 -8.46 6.95
C ILE A 95 -14.98 -7.52 5.81
N ALA A 96 -14.89 -7.97 4.54
CA ALA A 96 -15.28 -7.19 3.37
C ALA A 96 -16.74 -6.73 3.44
N ASP A 97 -17.63 -7.63 3.81
CA ASP A 97 -19.06 -7.33 3.95
C ASP A 97 -19.30 -6.33 5.09
N GLY A 98 -18.56 -6.45 6.19
CA GLY A 98 -18.57 -5.49 7.29
C GLY A 98 -18.15 -4.10 6.84
N ILE A 99 -17.06 -3.97 6.08
CA ILE A 99 -16.58 -2.70 5.53
C ILE A 99 -17.63 -2.08 4.60
N LYS A 100 -18.16 -2.86 3.66
CA LYS A 100 -19.18 -2.40 2.70
C LYS A 100 -20.48 -1.97 3.36
N SER A 101 -20.82 -2.53 4.52
CA SER A 101 -22.02 -2.12 5.28
C SER A 101 -21.92 -0.72 5.87
N VAL A 102 -20.70 -0.18 6.04
CA VAL A 102 -20.42 1.16 6.58
C VAL A 102 -20.10 2.14 5.44
N ILE A 103 -19.20 1.76 4.54
CA ILE A 103 -18.80 2.56 3.38
C ILE A 103 -19.39 1.91 2.11
N SER A 104 -20.64 2.19 1.83
CA SER A 104 -21.42 1.48 0.80
C SER A 104 -20.85 1.61 -0.62
N ASN A 105 -20.11 2.67 -0.92
CA ASN A 105 -19.44 2.91 -2.20
C ASN A 105 -17.95 2.55 -2.20
N ALA A 106 -17.42 1.91 -1.13
CA ALA A 106 -16.02 1.48 -1.12
C ALA A 106 -15.75 0.39 -2.16
N CYS A 107 -14.62 0.51 -2.84
CA CYS A 107 -14.06 -0.56 -3.65
C CYS A 107 -13.30 -1.52 -2.72
N VAL A 108 -13.94 -2.63 -2.35
CA VAL A 108 -13.35 -3.66 -1.49
C VAL A 108 -13.12 -4.92 -2.33
N GLU A 109 -11.86 -5.22 -2.60
CA GLU A 109 -11.43 -6.42 -3.31
C GLU A 109 -10.86 -7.44 -2.31
N VAL A 110 -11.27 -8.70 -2.41
CA VAL A 110 -10.72 -9.80 -1.60
C VAL A 110 -9.77 -10.61 -2.49
N LEU A 111 -8.48 -10.62 -2.15
CA LEU A 111 -7.40 -11.07 -3.02
C LEU A 111 -6.57 -12.18 -2.35
N ASP A 112 -6.60 -13.37 -2.93
CA ASP A 112 -5.64 -14.43 -2.57
C ASP A 112 -4.24 -14.06 -3.09
N ILE A 113 -3.29 -13.93 -2.18
CA ILE A 113 -1.90 -13.57 -2.50
C ILE A 113 -1.25 -14.60 -3.42
N ASN A 114 -1.58 -15.88 -3.28
CA ASN A 114 -0.97 -16.94 -4.08
C ASN A 114 -1.52 -16.99 -5.52
N SER A 115 -2.68 -16.41 -5.76
CA SER A 115 -3.37 -16.44 -7.06
C SER A 115 -3.18 -15.16 -7.88
N ASN A 116 -2.44 -14.18 -7.34
CA ASN A 116 -2.24 -12.88 -7.96
C ASN A 116 -0.75 -12.59 -8.18
N ASP A 117 -0.45 -11.81 -9.22
CA ASP A 117 0.90 -11.39 -9.51
C ASP A 117 1.45 -10.42 -8.45
N SER A 118 2.71 -10.63 -8.03
CA SER A 118 3.35 -9.87 -6.96
C SER A 118 3.45 -8.37 -7.25
N SER A 119 3.67 -7.98 -8.51
CA SER A 119 3.77 -6.57 -8.90
C SER A 119 2.41 -5.87 -8.81
N THR A 120 1.35 -6.58 -9.18
CA THR A 120 -0.04 -6.13 -9.04
C THR A 120 -0.42 -5.94 -7.58
N LEU A 121 -0.10 -6.91 -6.71
CA LEU A 121 -0.36 -6.82 -5.28
C LEU A 121 0.43 -5.66 -4.64
N ALA A 122 1.71 -5.50 -4.99
CA ALA A 122 2.56 -4.40 -4.53
C ALA A 122 2.00 -3.04 -4.96
N SER A 123 1.50 -2.91 -6.19
CA SER A 123 0.85 -1.69 -6.67
C SER A 123 -0.42 -1.39 -5.86
N LYS A 124 -1.30 -2.38 -5.68
CA LYS A 124 -2.56 -2.22 -4.95
C LYS A 124 -2.34 -1.81 -3.49
N ILE A 125 -1.42 -2.46 -2.76
CA ILE A 125 -1.17 -2.14 -1.34
C ILE A 125 -0.58 -0.73 -1.14
N ASN A 126 0.20 -0.25 -2.11
CA ASN A 126 0.78 1.08 -2.05
C ASN A 126 -0.19 2.20 -2.48
N SER A 127 -1.14 1.92 -3.38
CA SER A 127 -2.08 2.93 -3.92
C SER A 127 -3.42 3.02 -3.20
N CYS A 128 -3.80 2.01 -2.40
CA CYS A 128 -5.08 1.98 -1.67
C CYS A 128 -5.16 3.01 -0.53
N ASP A 129 -6.35 3.26 -0.01
CA ASP A 129 -6.58 4.17 1.13
C ASP A 129 -6.33 3.48 2.48
N GLY A 130 -6.55 2.18 2.56
CA GLY A 130 -6.21 1.29 3.66
C GLY A 130 -6.35 -0.16 3.23
N PHE A 131 -5.93 -1.11 4.05
CA PHE A 131 -5.96 -2.52 3.67
C PHE A 131 -6.10 -3.46 4.87
N ALA A 132 -6.54 -4.69 4.60
CA ALA A 132 -6.44 -5.79 5.56
C ALA A 132 -5.51 -6.88 5.02
N VAL A 133 -4.81 -7.57 5.94
CA VAL A 133 -3.97 -8.72 5.60
C VAL A 133 -4.32 -9.91 6.47
N GLY A 134 -4.55 -11.06 5.84
CA GLY A 134 -4.93 -12.31 6.48
C GLY A 134 -3.92 -13.42 6.31
N SER A 135 -3.57 -14.11 7.41
CA SER A 135 -2.65 -15.24 7.41
C SER A 135 -3.07 -16.34 8.38
N PRO A 136 -2.95 -17.62 8.02
CA PRO A 136 -2.89 -18.66 9.03
C PRO A 136 -1.59 -18.52 9.84
N THR A 137 -1.59 -19.03 11.08
CA THR A 137 -0.37 -19.16 11.88
C THR A 137 0.30 -20.50 11.57
N LEU A 138 1.49 -20.45 10.98
CA LEU A 138 2.36 -21.59 10.75
C LEU A 138 3.76 -21.26 11.30
N ASN A 139 4.38 -22.19 12.00
CA ASN A 139 5.70 -21.99 12.62
C ASN A 139 5.77 -20.74 13.51
N ALA A 140 4.74 -20.51 14.32
CA ALA A 140 4.62 -19.35 15.21
C ALA A 140 4.69 -17.97 14.49
N ASP A 141 4.37 -17.92 13.18
CA ASP A 141 4.40 -16.67 12.40
C ASP A 141 3.34 -16.67 11.28
N ALA A 142 3.22 -15.54 10.62
CA ALA A 142 2.51 -15.42 9.37
C ALA A 142 3.24 -16.15 8.23
N VAL A 143 2.49 -16.68 7.26
CA VAL A 143 3.10 -17.34 6.10
C VAL A 143 3.89 -16.37 5.23
N ALA A 144 4.98 -16.87 4.64
CA ALA A 144 5.93 -16.06 3.88
C ALA A 144 5.30 -15.15 2.79
N PRO A 145 4.30 -15.58 1.99
CA PRO A 145 3.69 -14.69 1.01
C PRO A 145 3.10 -13.41 1.62
N VAL A 146 2.47 -13.49 2.80
CA VAL A 146 1.90 -12.32 3.50
C VAL A 146 3.02 -11.39 4.00
N SER A 147 4.06 -11.96 4.59
CA SER A 147 5.23 -11.21 5.06
C SER A 147 5.96 -10.51 3.90
N ASN A 148 6.08 -11.19 2.75
CA ASN A 148 6.69 -10.64 1.53
C ASN A 148 5.87 -9.48 0.97
N LEU A 149 4.53 -9.57 0.97
CA LEU A 149 3.67 -8.46 0.55
C LEU A 149 3.88 -7.22 1.43
N LEU A 150 3.97 -7.38 2.76
CA LEU A 150 4.25 -6.26 3.67
C LEU A 150 5.63 -5.64 3.45
N ASN A 151 6.62 -6.41 2.95
CA ASN A 151 7.94 -5.87 2.60
C ASN A 151 7.91 -4.99 1.34
N CYS A 152 6.87 -5.08 0.51
CA CYS A 152 6.68 -4.21 -0.66
C CYS A 152 6.07 -2.84 -0.31
N ILE A 153 5.70 -2.59 0.95
CA ILE A 153 5.08 -1.34 1.38
C ILE A 153 6.10 -0.21 1.37
N ASP A 154 5.77 0.87 0.69
CA ASP A 154 6.49 2.15 0.78
C ASP A 154 6.14 2.83 2.12
N ALA A 155 6.97 2.62 3.12
CA ALA A 155 6.75 3.10 4.48
C ALA A 155 6.68 4.63 4.60
N ILE A 156 7.19 5.38 3.63
CA ILE A 156 7.19 6.85 3.65
C ILE A 156 5.86 7.38 3.15
N ASN A 157 5.38 6.85 2.02
CA ASN A 157 4.13 7.30 1.39
C ASN A 157 2.89 6.66 2.04
N CYS A 158 3.03 5.45 2.60
CA CYS A 158 1.92 4.74 3.27
C CYS A 158 1.77 5.07 4.76
N LYS A 159 2.60 5.97 5.31
CA LYS A 159 2.54 6.36 6.72
C LYS A 159 1.13 6.78 7.14
N LYS A 160 0.67 6.22 8.27
CA LYS A 160 -0.67 6.42 8.85
C LYS A 160 -1.84 5.83 8.06
N LYS A 161 -1.58 5.06 7.00
CA LYS A 161 -2.64 4.34 6.29
C LYS A 161 -3.30 3.32 7.22
N PRO A 162 -4.65 3.24 7.31
CA PRO A 162 -5.36 2.22 8.06
C PRO A 162 -4.96 0.81 7.64
N ALA A 163 -4.67 -0.05 8.61
CA ALA A 163 -4.26 -1.43 8.34
C ALA A 163 -4.83 -2.39 9.38
N LEU A 164 -5.36 -3.53 8.96
CA LEU A 164 -5.93 -4.57 9.79
C LEU A 164 -5.21 -5.90 9.56
N ALA A 165 -4.73 -6.57 10.61
CA ALA A 165 -4.31 -7.96 10.55
C ALA A 165 -5.40 -8.90 11.04
N PHE A 166 -5.59 -10.03 10.35
CA PHE A 166 -6.50 -11.09 10.79
C PHE A 166 -5.94 -12.46 10.45
N GLY A 167 -6.45 -13.53 11.10
CA GLY A 167 -5.97 -14.85 10.75
C GLY A 167 -6.45 -16.00 11.60
N SER A 168 -6.25 -17.20 11.07
CA SER A 168 -6.55 -18.46 11.74
C SER A 168 -5.35 -19.01 12.48
N TYR A 169 -5.59 -19.79 13.53
CA TYR A 169 -4.56 -20.50 14.26
C TYR A 169 -5.09 -21.82 14.84
N GLY A 170 -4.17 -22.75 15.16
CA GLY A 170 -4.51 -24.00 15.84
C GLY A 170 -4.19 -23.95 17.35
N TRP A 171 -3.04 -23.37 17.73
CA TRP A 171 -2.51 -23.41 19.11
C TRP A 171 -2.42 -22.02 19.76
N SER A 172 -1.61 -21.11 19.25
CA SER A 172 -1.22 -19.86 19.94
C SER A 172 -1.51 -18.59 19.19
N GLY A 173 -1.44 -18.58 17.84
CA GLY A 173 -1.93 -17.50 16.99
C GLY A 173 -1.02 -16.27 16.92
N GLU A 174 0.27 -16.48 16.71
CA GLU A 174 1.31 -15.42 16.65
C GLU A 174 1.26 -14.62 15.35
N ALA A 175 0.69 -15.15 14.27
CA ALA A 175 0.65 -14.45 12.98
C ALA A 175 0.08 -13.04 13.10
N VAL A 176 -1.06 -12.87 13.76
CA VAL A 176 -1.72 -11.55 13.88
C VAL A 176 -0.89 -10.55 14.69
N PRO A 177 -0.40 -10.85 15.91
CA PRO A 177 0.47 -9.92 16.63
C PRO A 177 1.78 -9.64 15.90
N ASN A 178 2.37 -10.60 15.19
CA ASN A 178 3.59 -10.37 14.41
C ASN A 178 3.33 -9.44 13.21
N LEU A 179 2.22 -9.62 12.50
CA LEU A 179 1.78 -8.71 11.43
C LEU A 179 1.52 -7.30 11.98
N ASN A 180 0.83 -7.17 13.13
CA ASN A 180 0.61 -5.89 13.78
C ASN A 180 1.93 -5.20 14.14
N SER A 181 2.89 -5.94 14.70
CA SER A 181 4.23 -5.42 15.01
C SER A 181 4.94 -4.90 13.76
N LYS A 182 4.92 -5.67 12.66
CA LYS A 182 5.50 -5.26 11.38
C LYS A 182 4.84 -3.99 10.83
N MET A 183 3.51 -3.93 10.82
CA MET A 183 2.75 -2.77 10.34
C MET A 183 2.99 -1.53 11.21
N ASN A 184 3.12 -1.68 12.52
CA ASN A 184 3.52 -0.60 13.43
C ASN A 184 4.95 -0.08 13.13
N THR A 185 5.89 -0.98 12.83
CA THR A 185 7.25 -0.59 12.41
C THR A 185 7.21 0.25 11.11
N LEU A 186 6.30 -0.06 10.19
CA LEU A 186 6.05 0.70 8.96
C LEU A 186 5.28 2.02 9.20
N LYS A 187 4.95 2.34 10.45
CA LYS A 187 4.21 3.56 10.85
C LYS A 187 2.79 3.64 10.26
N LEU A 188 2.16 2.51 10.02
CA LEU A 188 0.75 2.44 9.63
C LEU A 188 -0.16 2.76 10.83
N ASN A 189 -1.42 3.11 10.56
CA ASN A 189 -2.46 3.23 11.58
C ASN A 189 -3.11 1.85 11.77
N VAL A 190 -2.55 1.05 12.66
CA VAL A 190 -2.92 -0.36 12.83
C VAL A 190 -4.18 -0.47 13.69
N PHE A 191 -5.17 -1.23 13.22
CA PHE A 191 -6.36 -1.59 13.98
C PHE A 191 -5.95 -2.40 15.23
N GLU A 192 -6.35 -1.93 16.40
CA GLU A 192 -5.91 -2.47 17.68
C GLU A 192 -6.30 -3.95 17.85
N GLY A 193 -5.34 -4.77 18.26
CA GLY A 193 -5.51 -6.19 18.51
C GLY A 193 -5.65 -7.07 17.25
N GLY A 194 -6.09 -6.52 16.12
CA GLY A 194 -6.42 -7.32 14.94
C GLY A 194 -7.60 -8.28 15.20
N PHE A 195 -7.76 -9.31 14.35
CA PHE A 195 -8.78 -10.35 14.53
C PHE A 195 -8.18 -11.74 14.35
N LYS A 196 -8.38 -12.65 15.29
CA LYS A 196 -7.95 -14.05 15.19
C LYS A 196 -9.03 -15.02 15.66
N PHE A 197 -9.06 -16.20 15.03
CA PHE A 197 -10.02 -17.26 15.34
C PHE A 197 -9.32 -18.62 15.25
N GLN A 198 -9.86 -19.61 15.95
CA GLN A 198 -9.24 -20.92 16.08
C GLN A 198 -9.83 -21.93 15.07
N PHE A 199 -8.97 -22.60 14.30
CA PHE A 199 -9.32 -23.64 13.32
C PHE A 199 -10.33 -23.17 12.27
N VAL A 200 -11.48 -23.84 12.18
CA VAL A 200 -12.57 -23.49 11.25
C VAL A 200 -13.45 -22.43 11.89
N PRO A 201 -13.68 -21.28 11.24
CA PRO A 201 -14.49 -20.23 11.84
C PRO A 201 -15.93 -20.68 12.03
N SER A 202 -16.43 -20.52 13.25
CA SER A 202 -17.84 -20.71 13.59
C SER A 202 -18.70 -19.56 13.04
N GLU A 203 -20.03 -19.70 13.08
CA GLU A 203 -20.93 -18.60 12.74
C GLU A 203 -20.70 -17.36 13.63
N THR A 204 -20.33 -17.57 14.89
CA THR A 204 -19.97 -16.49 15.81
C THR A 204 -18.69 -15.80 15.38
N ASP A 205 -17.66 -16.56 14.94
CA ASP A 205 -16.42 -15.99 14.44
C ASP A 205 -16.65 -15.17 13.17
N LEU A 206 -17.51 -15.64 12.27
CA LEU A 206 -17.87 -14.89 11.05
C LEU A 206 -18.64 -13.60 11.38
N LYS A 207 -19.55 -13.64 12.35
CA LYS A 207 -20.21 -12.43 12.86
C LYS A 207 -19.22 -11.45 13.48
N ASN A 208 -18.28 -11.95 14.27
CA ASN A 208 -17.22 -11.11 14.86
C ASN A 208 -16.30 -10.53 13.78
N ALA A 209 -15.95 -11.29 12.74
CA ALA A 209 -15.17 -10.80 11.61
C ALA A 209 -15.91 -9.67 10.86
N PHE A 210 -17.22 -9.81 10.65
CA PHE A 210 -18.06 -8.76 10.09
C PHE A 210 -18.07 -7.49 10.96
N GLU A 211 -18.24 -7.61 12.27
CA GLU A 211 -18.20 -6.45 13.19
C GLU A 211 -16.80 -5.80 13.24
N VAL A 212 -15.73 -6.59 13.11
CA VAL A 212 -14.37 -6.06 12.96
C VAL A 212 -14.24 -5.26 11.65
N GLY A 213 -14.81 -5.76 10.55
CA GLY A 213 -14.87 -5.03 9.29
C GLY A 213 -15.56 -3.68 9.41
N LYS A 214 -16.70 -3.62 10.13
CA LYS A 214 -17.41 -2.35 10.42
C LYS A 214 -16.55 -1.36 11.19
N LYS A 215 -15.93 -1.81 12.30
CA LYS A 215 -15.06 -0.97 13.13
C LYS A 215 -13.82 -0.51 12.38
N PHE A 216 -13.26 -1.37 11.52
CA PHE A 216 -12.12 -1.00 10.67
C PHE A 216 -12.51 0.08 9.66
N ALA A 217 -13.72 0.03 9.11
CA ALA A 217 -14.24 1.06 8.20
C ALA A 217 -14.36 2.45 8.87
N GLU A 218 -14.52 2.52 10.19
CA GLU A 218 -14.58 3.79 10.94
C GLU A 218 -13.21 4.51 11.01
N MET A 219 -12.11 3.87 10.56
CA MET A 219 -10.78 4.47 10.54
C MET A 219 -10.53 5.33 9.28
N PHE A 220 -11.45 5.37 8.32
CA PHE A 220 -11.38 6.10 7.05
C PHE A 220 -12.21 7.39 7.12
#